data_2a754ad580ed0ed760e255b5bf2c6700
#
_entry.id   2a754ad580ed0ed760e255b5bf2c6700
#
_cell.length_a   1.000
_cell.length_b   1.000
_cell.length_c   1.000
_cell.angle_alpha   90.00
_cell.angle_beta   90.00
_cell.angle_gamma   90.00
#
_symmetry.space_group_name_H-M   'P 1'
#
loop_
_entity.id
_entity.type
_entity.pdbx_description
1 polymer ?
#
loop_
_entity_poly.entity_id
_entity_poly.type
_entity_poly.pdbx_seq_one_letter_code
_entity_poly.pdbx_strand_id
1 'polypeptide(L)'
;MNLSIDRPSSEQRSEFACEEAFQQPLSDRERAPERYEVDEQVKMEVRDLDLHYGDFHALKNVSLSFPKNQVTALIGPSGCGKSTLLKTLNRMNDLVEGCRIDGLVALDEQDAYWDIAVTDLRRRVGMVFQQPNPFPMSIYDNIAFGPRTHGIKRRDELDEIVEQSLRDAALWEEVKDRLKKSALGLSGGQQQRLCIARALAVRPEVLLMDESTSALD
;
A
#
# COMPACT_ATOMS: atom_id res chain seq x y z
N MET A 1 42.95 21.99 -21.11
CA MET A 1 41.56 22.13 -20.66
C MET A 1 41.03 20.72 -20.35
N ASN A 2 41.07 20.33 -19.06
CA ASN A 2 40.55 19.03 -18.61
C ASN A 2 39.10 19.24 -18.23
N LEU A 3 38.20 18.66 -19.00
CA LEU A 3 36.78 18.52 -18.64
C LEU A 3 36.68 17.31 -17.71
N SER A 4 36.54 17.56 -16.40
CA SER A 4 36.14 16.53 -15.45
C SER A 4 34.63 16.27 -15.63
N ILE A 5 34.32 15.07 -16.07
CA ILE A 5 32.92 14.57 -16.11
C ILE A 5 32.57 14.16 -14.68
N ASP A 6 31.76 14.96 -14.01
CA ASP A 6 31.15 14.59 -12.72
C ASP A 6 30.33 13.32 -12.89
N ARG A 7 30.68 12.28 -12.16
CA ARG A 7 29.89 11.05 -12.06
C ARG A 7 28.73 11.29 -11.09
N PRO A 8 27.50 10.97 -11.45
CA PRO A 8 26.37 11.11 -10.56
C PRO A 8 26.55 10.27 -9.28
N SER A 9 26.08 10.79 -8.16
CA SER A 9 26.16 10.14 -6.84
C SER A 9 25.39 8.82 -6.82
N SER A 10 25.72 7.95 -5.85
CA SER A 10 25.09 6.63 -5.68
C SER A 10 23.55 6.70 -5.49
N GLU A 11 23.04 7.80 -4.92
CA GLU A 11 21.60 8.05 -4.75
C GLU A 11 20.88 8.32 -6.07
N GLN A 12 21.49 9.05 -7.01
CA GLN A 12 20.89 9.30 -8.33
C GLN A 12 20.85 8.05 -9.22
N ARG A 13 21.72 7.07 -8.99
CA ARG A 13 21.69 5.79 -9.73
C ARG A 13 20.56 4.88 -9.25
N SER A 14 20.11 4.99 -8.00
CA SER A 14 19.01 4.17 -7.48
C SER A 14 17.64 4.61 -8.02
N GLU A 15 17.43 5.90 -8.30
CA GLU A 15 16.18 6.39 -8.89
C GLU A 15 15.97 5.93 -10.34
N PHE A 16 17.03 5.93 -11.16
CA PHE A 16 16.94 5.48 -12.56
C PHE A 16 16.77 3.97 -12.70
N ALA A 17 17.37 3.17 -11.80
CA ALA A 17 17.20 1.71 -11.81
C ALA A 17 15.79 1.26 -11.42
N CYS A 18 15.07 2.06 -10.62
CA CYS A 18 13.69 1.77 -10.23
C CYS A 18 12.68 1.96 -11.38
N GLU A 19 12.90 2.92 -12.28
CA GLU A 19 12.00 3.16 -13.42
C GLU A 19 12.08 2.05 -14.48
N GLU A 20 13.27 1.51 -14.74
CA GLU A 20 13.45 0.43 -15.72
C GLU A 20 12.86 -0.91 -15.25
N ALA A 21 12.89 -1.21 -13.95
CA ALA A 21 12.28 -2.42 -13.39
C ALA A 21 10.73 -2.42 -13.48
N PHE A 22 10.11 -1.24 -13.58
CA PHE A 22 8.66 -1.08 -13.70
C PHE A 22 8.13 -1.25 -15.14
N GLN A 23 9.02 -1.23 -16.16
CA GLN A 23 8.65 -1.25 -17.57
C GLN A 23 8.74 -2.62 -18.23
N GLN A 24 9.11 -3.68 -17.50
CA GLN A 24 9.10 -5.03 -18.09
C GLN A 24 7.65 -5.49 -18.29
N PRO A 25 7.25 -5.80 -19.54
CA PRO A 25 5.92 -6.30 -19.83
C PRO A 25 5.70 -7.65 -19.13
N LEU A 26 4.48 -7.88 -18.66
CA LEU A 26 4.06 -9.11 -17.99
C LEU A 26 4.31 -10.39 -18.80
N SER A 27 4.55 -10.25 -20.13
CA SER A 27 4.82 -11.35 -21.07
C SER A 27 6.14 -12.09 -20.84
N ASP A 28 7.13 -11.47 -20.18
CA ASP A 28 8.48 -12.02 -20.06
C ASP A 28 8.71 -12.75 -18.71
N ARG A 29 7.66 -12.87 -17.90
CA ARG A 29 7.71 -13.62 -16.65
C ARG A 29 7.26 -15.05 -16.92
N GLU A 30 8.01 -16.04 -16.45
CA GLU A 30 7.58 -17.44 -16.50
C GLU A 30 6.28 -17.59 -15.70
N ARG A 31 5.25 -18.12 -16.35
CA ARG A 31 3.91 -18.28 -15.78
C ARG A 31 3.96 -19.30 -14.64
N ALA A 32 3.49 -18.91 -13.45
CA ALA A 32 3.30 -19.87 -12.37
C ALA A 32 2.32 -20.99 -12.82
N PRO A 33 2.64 -22.25 -12.64
CA PRO A 33 1.74 -23.35 -12.99
C PRO A 33 0.61 -23.43 -11.94
N GLU A 34 -0.58 -23.69 -12.42
CA GLU A 34 -1.80 -24.10 -11.69
C GLU A 34 -2.67 -22.98 -11.08
N ARG A 35 -3.94 -22.99 -11.54
CA ARG A 35 -5.04 -22.27 -10.87
C ARG A 35 -5.38 -23.05 -9.60
N TYR A 36 -5.21 -22.39 -8.45
CA TYR A 36 -5.61 -22.95 -7.16
C TYR A 36 -7.11 -22.71 -6.94
N GLU A 37 -7.82 -23.69 -6.36
CA GLU A 37 -9.17 -23.49 -5.88
C GLU A 37 -9.13 -22.63 -4.60
N VAL A 38 -9.79 -21.47 -4.62
CA VAL A 38 -9.92 -20.56 -3.50
C VAL A 38 -11.33 -20.66 -2.94
N ASP A 39 -11.48 -20.71 -1.61
CA ASP A 39 -12.78 -20.71 -0.94
C ASP A 39 -13.47 -19.36 -1.17
N GLU A 40 -14.74 -19.35 -1.62
CA GLU A 40 -15.54 -18.16 -1.86
C GLU A 40 -15.65 -17.21 -0.64
N GLN A 41 -15.45 -17.72 0.57
CA GLN A 41 -15.44 -16.96 1.82
C GLN A 41 -14.12 -16.20 2.05
N VAL A 42 -13.08 -16.52 1.29
CA VAL A 42 -11.74 -15.91 1.42
C VAL A 42 -11.65 -14.68 0.54
N LYS A 43 -11.13 -13.57 1.08
CA LYS A 43 -10.87 -12.33 0.34
C LYS A 43 -9.47 -12.27 -0.22
N MET A 44 -8.49 -12.60 0.62
CA MET A 44 -7.09 -12.75 0.19
C MET A 44 -6.54 -14.08 0.67
N GLU A 45 -5.67 -14.66 -0.11
CA GLU A 45 -5.00 -15.91 0.21
C GLU A 45 -3.51 -15.83 -0.12
N VAL A 46 -2.73 -16.43 0.74
CA VAL A 46 -1.28 -16.63 0.56
C VAL A 46 -1.01 -18.12 0.71
N ARG A 47 -0.34 -18.74 -0.27
CA ARG A 47 0.06 -20.15 -0.23
C ARG A 47 1.51 -20.31 -0.55
N ASP A 48 2.20 -21.09 0.28
CA ASP A 48 3.60 -21.50 0.12
C ASP A 48 4.52 -20.34 -0.22
N LEU A 49 4.26 -19.18 0.42
CA LEU A 49 4.95 -17.93 0.14
C LEU A 49 6.36 -17.96 0.71
N ASP A 50 7.33 -17.85 -0.16
CA ASP A 50 8.73 -17.57 0.15
C ASP A 50 9.09 -16.17 -0.34
N LEU A 51 9.76 -15.37 0.52
CA LEU A 51 10.22 -14.04 0.14
C LEU A 51 11.67 -13.83 0.56
N HIS A 52 12.47 -13.39 -0.39
CA HIS A 52 13.87 -13.07 -0.17
C HIS A 52 14.17 -11.60 -0.48
N TYR A 53 15.01 -10.98 0.34
CA TYR A 53 15.67 -9.72 0.06
C TYR A 53 17.16 -10.02 -0.20
N GLY A 54 17.58 -10.08 -1.47
CA GLY A 54 18.89 -10.61 -1.84
C GLY A 54 19.05 -12.03 -1.32
N ASP A 55 20.06 -12.25 -0.44
CA ASP A 55 20.32 -13.57 0.17
C ASP A 55 19.52 -13.81 1.47
N PHE A 56 18.83 -12.79 2.00
CA PHE A 56 18.08 -12.92 3.25
C PHE A 56 16.69 -13.49 3.00
N HIS A 57 16.40 -14.69 3.51
CA HIS A 57 15.09 -15.33 3.44
C HIS A 57 14.16 -14.81 4.53
N ALA A 58 13.32 -13.83 4.17
CA ALA A 58 12.49 -13.07 5.10
C ALA A 58 11.17 -13.74 5.47
N LEU A 59 10.50 -14.38 4.49
CA LEU A 59 9.31 -15.21 4.73
C LEU A 59 9.60 -16.61 4.23
N LYS A 60 9.19 -17.62 5.01
CA LYS A 60 9.51 -19.03 4.75
C LYS A 60 8.24 -19.86 4.74
N ASN A 61 7.83 -20.32 3.57
CA ASN A 61 6.70 -21.21 3.36
C ASN A 61 5.44 -20.75 4.14
N VAL A 62 5.03 -19.48 3.95
CA VAL A 62 3.90 -18.88 4.66
C VAL A 62 2.62 -19.17 3.90
N SER A 63 1.63 -19.80 4.57
CA SER A 63 0.28 -20.00 4.04
C SER A 63 -0.76 -19.47 5.01
N LEU A 64 -1.60 -18.52 4.56
CA LEU A 64 -2.61 -17.83 5.34
C LEU A 64 -3.81 -17.45 4.47
N SER A 65 -5.02 -17.51 5.05
CA SER A 65 -6.25 -17.06 4.41
C SER A 65 -6.87 -15.92 5.21
N PHE A 66 -7.35 -14.90 4.51
CA PHE A 66 -7.99 -13.71 5.08
C PHE A 66 -9.46 -13.69 4.67
N PRO A 67 -10.41 -13.95 5.60
CA PRO A 67 -11.83 -14.04 5.28
C PRO A 67 -12.42 -12.67 4.85
N LYS A 68 -13.46 -12.72 4.03
CA LYS A 68 -14.24 -11.53 3.65
C LYS A 68 -14.92 -10.91 4.87
N ASN A 69 -15.00 -9.58 4.90
CA ASN A 69 -15.75 -8.81 5.90
C ASN A 69 -15.35 -9.10 7.37
N GLN A 70 -14.09 -9.47 7.59
CA GLN A 70 -13.55 -9.76 8.92
C GLN A 70 -12.26 -8.97 9.17
N VAL A 71 -11.97 -8.75 10.45
CA VAL A 71 -10.70 -8.20 10.91
C VAL A 71 -9.78 -9.37 11.27
N THR A 72 -8.62 -9.44 10.61
CA THR A 72 -7.57 -10.41 10.92
C THR A 72 -6.38 -9.69 11.55
N ALA A 73 -5.98 -10.07 12.75
CA ALA A 73 -4.82 -9.52 13.43
C ALA A 73 -3.61 -10.47 13.31
N LEU A 74 -2.49 -9.93 12.83
CA LEU A 74 -1.20 -10.63 12.79
C LEU A 74 -0.40 -10.29 14.06
N ILE A 75 -0.22 -11.26 14.94
CA ILE A 75 0.47 -11.09 16.22
C ILE A 75 1.79 -11.86 16.20
N GLY A 76 2.84 -11.26 16.73
CA GLY A 76 4.16 -11.88 16.80
C GLY A 76 5.25 -10.87 17.19
N PRO A 77 6.45 -11.35 17.56
CA PRO A 77 7.55 -10.49 17.96
C PRO A 77 7.99 -9.51 16.85
N SER A 78 8.73 -8.46 17.24
CA SER A 78 9.34 -7.56 16.25
C SER A 78 10.30 -8.33 15.34
N GLY A 79 10.29 -8.02 14.04
CA GLY A 79 11.16 -8.66 13.05
C GLY A 79 10.71 -10.05 12.55
N CYS A 80 9.56 -10.59 13.00
CA CYS A 80 9.08 -11.90 12.52
C CYS A 80 8.43 -11.88 11.12
N GLY A 81 8.47 -10.75 10.39
CA GLY A 81 7.99 -10.69 9.00
C GLY A 81 6.58 -10.13 8.80
N LYS A 82 5.86 -9.65 9.84
CA LYS A 82 4.49 -9.11 9.70
C LYS A 82 4.38 -7.99 8.65
N SER A 83 5.21 -6.97 8.78
CA SER A 83 5.23 -5.84 7.82
C SER A 83 5.67 -6.28 6.42
N THR A 84 6.57 -7.27 6.31
CA THR A 84 6.97 -7.86 5.04
C THR A 84 5.78 -8.55 4.38
N LEU A 85 5.02 -9.35 5.13
CA LEU A 85 3.81 -10.00 4.63
C LEU A 85 2.77 -8.98 4.19
N LEU A 86 2.46 -7.96 5.02
CA LEU A 86 1.52 -6.90 4.64
C LEU A 86 1.92 -6.20 3.34
N LYS A 87 3.21 -5.85 3.20
CA LYS A 87 3.74 -5.23 1.97
C LYS A 87 3.69 -6.16 0.76
N THR A 88 3.71 -7.48 0.97
CA THR A 88 3.56 -8.45 -0.12
C THR A 88 2.12 -8.45 -0.65
N LEU A 89 1.11 -8.33 0.23
CA LEU A 89 -0.30 -8.37 -0.15
C LEU A 89 -0.72 -7.24 -1.11
N ASN A 90 -0.02 -6.10 -1.13
CA ASN A 90 -0.27 -4.99 -2.06
C ASN A 90 0.91 -4.67 -2.98
N ARG A 91 1.87 -5.60 -3.09
CA ARG A 91 3.04 -5.50 -3.96
C ARG A 91 3.94 -4.28 -3.68
N MET A 92 3.98 -3.80 -2.43
CA MET A 92 4.93 -2.74 -2.03
C MET A 92 6.38 -3.26 -2.00
N ASN A 93 6.58 -4.57 -1.85
CA ASN A 93 7.92 -5.19 -1.90
C ASN A 93 8.54 -5.16 -3.30
N ASP A 94 7.75 -4.95 -4.37
CA ASP A 94 8.26 -4.75 -5.74
C ASP A 94 9.18 -3.51 -5.83
N LEU A 95 9.08 -2.57 -4.88
CA LEU A 95 9.91 -1.37 -4.82
C LEU A 95 11.26 -1.62 -4.15
N VAL A 96 11.50 -2.82 -3.62
CA VAL A 96 12.75 -3.19 -2.95
C VAL A 96 13.63 -3.96 -3.92
N GLU A 97 14.80 -3.40 -4.23
CA GLU A 97 15.77 -4.02 -5.12
C GLU A 97 16.20 -5.39 -4.58
N GLY A 98 16.26 -6.39 -5.46
CA GLY A 98 16.62 -7.77 -5.09
C GLY A 98 15.53 -8.52 -4.32
N CYS A 99 14.30 -8.00 -4.24
CA CYS A 99 13.18 -8.75 -3.68
C CYS A 99 12.72 -9.83 -4.66
N ARG A 100 12.69 -11.08 -4.19
CA ARG A 100 12.15 -12.23 -4.91
C ARG A 100 11.02 -12.84 -4.11
N ILE A 101 9.95 -13.19 -4.81
CA ILE A 101 8.72 -13.72 -4.22
C ILE A 101 8.35 -14.97 -5.01
N ASP A 102 8.21 -16.09 -4.30
CA ASP A 102 7.75 -17.36 -4.82
C ASP A 102 6.49 -17.79 -4.02
N GLY A 103 5.59 -18.52 -4.64
CA GLY A 103 4.30 -18.91 -4.06
C GLY A 103 3.15 -18.08 -4.62
N LEU A 104 1.94 -18.24 -4.04
CA LEU A 104 0.72 -17.57 -4.47
C LEU A 104 0.32 -16.45 -3.50
N VAL A 105 -0.06 -15.31 -4.05
CA VAL A 105 -0.82 -14.26 -3.35
C VAL A 105 -2.05 -13.95 -4.19
N ALA A 106 -3.23 -14.30 -3.71
CA ALA A 106 -4.48 -14.12 -4.45
C ALA A 106 -5.41 -13.11 -3.78
N LEU A 107 -6.15 -12.34 -4.60
CA LEU A 107 -7.25 -11.47 -4.22
C LEU A 107 -8.49 -11.89 -5.02
N ASP A 108 -9.55 -12.38 -4.35
CA ASP A 108 -10.74 -12.94 -5.01
C ASP A 108 -10.39 -13.93 -6.12
N GLU A 109 -9.62 -14.98 -5.86
CA GLU A 109 -9.22 -16.02 -6.82
C GLU A 109 -8.26 -15.57 -7.95
N GLN A 110 -7.91 -14.29 -8.02
CA GLN A 110 -6.97 -13.76 -9.00
C GLN A 110 -5.58 -13.62 -8.38
N ASP A 111 -4.56 -14.13 -9.07
CA ASP A 111 -3.17 -13.93 -8.63
C ASP A 111 -2.79 -12.45 -8.68
N ALA A 112 -2.40 -11.90 -7.53
CA ALA A 112 -2.05 -10.48 -7.38
C ALA A 112 -0.79 -10.09 -8.17
N TYR A 113 0.06 -11.07 -8.52
CA TYR A 113 1.31 -10.84 -9.24
C TYR A 113 1.21 -11.10 -10.75
N TRP A 114 0.23 -11.94 -11.17
CA TRP A 114 0.09 -12.35 -12.57
C TRP A 114 -1.19 -11.85 -13.24
N ASP A 115 -2.32 -11.85 -12.53
CA ASP A 115 -3.63 -11.57 -13.13
C ASP A 115 -4.08 -10.12 -12.94
N ILE A 116 -3.52 -9.40 -11.95
CA ILE A 116 -3.99 -8.06 -11.56
C ILE A 116 -2.90 -7.02 -11.84
N ALA A 117 -3.24 -5.97 -12.59
CA ALA A 117 -2.35 -4.82 -12.74
C ALA A 117 -2.05 -4.17 -11.37
N VAL A 118 -0.80 -3.80 -11.11
CA VAL A 118 -0.37 -3.27 -9.79
C VAL A 118 -1.16 -2.03 -9.34
N THR A 119 -1.56 -1.18 -10.28
CA THR A 119 -2.38 0.01 -10.01
C THR A 119 -3.78 -0.36 -9.54
N ASP A 120 -4.40 -1.37 -10.15
CA ASP A 120 -5.72 -1.86 -9.76
C ASP A 120 -5.65 -2.61 -8.44
N LEU A 121 -4.62 -3.42 -8.22
CA LEU A 121 -4.40 -4.07 -6.93
C LEU A 121 -4.29 -3.03 -5.80
N ARG A 122 -3.45 -2.00 -5.96
CA ARG A 122 -3.25 -0.96 -4.93
C ARG A 122 -4.47 -0.06 -4.71
N ARG A 123 -5.39 0.02 -5.67
CA ARG A 123 -6.69 0.66 -5.49
C ARG A 123 -7.61 -0.20 -4.61
N ARG A 124 -7.63 -1.52 -4.85
CA ARG A 124 -8.47 -2.49 -4.12
C ARG A 124 -7.90 -2.82 -2.74
N VAL A 125 -6.57 -2.81 -2.59
CA VAL A 125 -5.84 -3.15 -1.36
C VAL A 125 -5.10 -1.91 -0.85
N GLY A 126 -5.77 -1.12 -0.01
CA GLY A 126 -5.20 0.07 0.63
C GLY A 126 -4.21 -0.29 1.74
N MET A 127 -3.27 0.60 2.04
CA MET A 127 -2.32 0.42 3.13
C MET A 127 -2.13 1.68 3.96
N VAL A 128 -2.13 1.52 5.28
CA VAL A 128 -1.77 2.54 6.26
C VAL A 128 -0.47 2.10 6.94
N PHE A 129 0.54 2.97 6.88
CA PHE A 129 1.87 2.69 7.42
C PHE A 129 1.95 3.00 8.91
N GLN A 130 2.90 2.38 9.59
CA GLN A 130 3.20 2.59 11.00
C GLN A 130 3.49 4.06 11.32
N GLN A 131 4.32 4.72 10.50
CA GLN A 131 4.58 6.15 10.65
C GLN A 131 3.63 6.96 9.76
N PRO A 132 2.99 8.02 10.29
CA PRO A 132 2.19 8.91 9.48
C PRO A 132 3.00 9.51 8.33
N ASN A 133 2.43 9.50 7.13
CA ASN A 133 3.06 10.04 5.93
C ASN A 133 2.10 10.95 5.15
N PRO A 134 1.59 12.03 5.75
CA PRO A 134 0.74 12.96 5.02
C PRO A 134 1.54 13.63 3.90
N PHE A 135 0.89 13.85 2.75
CA PHE A 135 1.50 14.61 1.68
C PHE A 135 1.67 16.09 2.08
N PRO A 136 2.70 16.81 1.57
CA PRO A 136 2.94 18.22 1.87
C PRO A 136 1.92 19.14 1.14
N MET A 137 0.65 18.89 1.37
CA MET A 137 -0.49 19.62 0.82
C MET A 137 -1.56 19.85 1.88
N SER A 138 -2.71 20.41 1.52
CA SER A 138 -3.81 20.65 2.46
C SER A 138 -4.41 19.35 3.00
N ILE A 139 -5.14 19.44 4.11
CA ILE A 139 -5.91 18.31 4.68
C ILE A 139 -6.89 17.79 3.62
N TYR A 140 -7.62 18.69 2.97
CA TYR A 140 -8.56 18.38 1.89
C TYR A 140 -7.87 17.64 0.73
N ASP A 141 -6.76 18.19 0.23
CA ASP A 141 -6.09 17.62 -0.93
C ASP A 141 -5.43 16.28 -0.65
N ASN A 142 -5.00 16.02 0.59
CA ASN A 142 -4.53 14.69 1.00
C ASN A 142 -5.59 13.61 0.76
N ILE A 143 -6.86 13.88 1.09
CA ILE A 143 -7.94 12.92 0.95
C ILE A 143 -8.44 12.88 -0.49
N ALA A 144 -8.63 14.05 -1.11
CA ALA A 144 -9.13 14.16 -2.48
C ALA A 144 -8.13 13.66 -3.54
N PHE A 145 -6.87 13.44 -3.18
CA PHE A 145 -5.81 13.00 -4.11
C PHE A 145 -6.16 11.68 -4.81
N GLY A 146 -6.47 10.65 -4.04
CA GLY A 146 -6.83 9.32 -4.56
C GLY A 146 -8.06 9.37 -5.48
N PRO A 147 -9.21 9.87 -5.01
CA PRO A 147 -10.42 10.03 -5.82
C PRO A 147 -10.19 10.79 -7.14
N ARG A 148 -9.43 11.90 -7.11
CA ARG A 148 -9.08 12.66 -8.32
C ARG A 148 -8.24 11.84 -9.30
N THR A 149 -7.26 11.09 -8.80
CA THR A 149 -6.41 10.22 -9.62
C THR A 149 -7.23 9.11 -10.28
N HIS A 150 -8.29 8.67 -9.62
CA HIS A 150 -9.25 7.70 -10.17
C HIS A 150 -10.38 8.32 -10.98
N GLY A 151 -10.26 9.59 -11.37
CA GLY A 151 -11.14 10.24 -12.35
C GLY A 151 -12.34 11.00 -11.77
N ILE A 152 -12.51 11.09 -10.45
CA ILE A 152 -13.55 11.92 -9.82
C ILE A 152 -13.15 13.38 -9.94
N LYS A 153 -13.91 14.17 -10.73
CA LYS A 153 -13.61 15.58 -11.01
C LYS A 153 -14.63 16.55 -10.43
N ARG A 154 -15.83 16.05 -10.13
CA ARG A 154 -16.91 16.87 -9.59
C ARG A 154 -16.58 17.29 -8.16
N ARG A 155 -16.71 18.59 -7.90
CA ARG A 155 -16.33 19.16 -6.61
C ARG A 155 -17.27 18.72 -5.48
N ASP A 156 -18.57 18.72 -5.76
CA ASP A 156 -19.59 18.26 -4.82
C ASP A 156 -19.33 16.82 -4.35
N GLU A 157 -19.04 15.91 -5.29
CA GLU A 157 -18.70 14.52 -4.99
C GLU A 157 -17.41 14.40 -4.20
N LEU A 158 -16.39 15.21 -4.51
CA LEU A 158 -15.14 15.23 -3.73
C LEU A 158 -15.36 15.76 -2.31
N ASP A 159 -16.22 16.79 -2.15
CA ASP A 159 -16.54 17.36 -0.84
C ASP A 159 -17.23 16.31 0.05
N GLU A 160 -18.17 15.54 -0.50
CA GLU A 160 -18.84 14.43 0.19
C GLU A 160 -17.84 13.31 0.59
N ILE A 161 -16.97 12.89 -0.34
CA ILE A 161 -15.95 11.87 -0.05
C ILE A 161 -15.01 12.34 1.06
N VAL A 162 -14.55 13.59 1.00
CA VAL A 162 -13.63 14.15 2.00
C VAL A 162 -14.29 14.19 3.37
N GLU A 163 -15.52 14.70 3.46
CA GLU A 163 -16.25 14.73 4.73
C GLU A 163 -16.46 13.33 5.29
N GLN A 164 -16.98 12.40 4.46
CA GLN A 164 -17.26 11.04 4.92
C GLN A 164 -15.99 10.35 5.40
N SER A 165 -14.90 10.41 4.63
CA SER A 165 -13.63 9.79 5.01
C SER A 165 -13.04 10.35 6.30
N LEU A 166 -13.19 11.66 6.55
CA LEU A 166 -12.76 12.29 7.81
C LEU A 166 -13.64 11.86 8.98
N ARG A 167 -14.94 11.64 8.76
CA ARG A 167 -15.86 11.13 9.78
C ARG A 167 -15.52 9.68 10.13
N ASP A 168 -15.29 8.85 9.12
CA ASP A 168 -14.93 7.42 9.29
C ASP A 168 -13.60 7.26 10.06
N ALA A 169 -12.67 8.20 9.86
CA ALA A 169 -11.41 8.24 10.60
C ALA A 169 -11.48 9.02 11.93
N ALA A 170 -12.68 9.41 12.41
CA ALA A 170 -12.91 10.19 13.62
C ALA A 170 -12.07 11.48 13.72
N LEU A 171 -11.88 12.17 12.58
CA LEU A 171 -11.07 13.39 12.48
C LEU A 171 -11.88 14.64 12.09
N TRP A 172 -13.09 14.49 11.57
CA TRP A 172 -13.91 15.57 11.01
C TRP A 172 -14.08 16.74 11.97
N GLU A 173 -14.51 16.50 13.19
CA GLU A 173 -14.81 17.56 14.17
C GLU A 173 -13.59 18.42 14.52
N GLU A 174 -12.41 17.84 14.41
CA GLU A 174 -11.16 18.54 14.74
C GLU A 174 -10.62 19.40 13.56
N VAL A 175 -11.02 19.10 12.30
CA VAL A 175 -10.39 19.72 11.13
C VAL A 175 -11.35 20.41 10.17
N LYS A 176 -12.66 20.26 10.33
CA LYS A 176 -13.68 20.79 9.40
C LYS A 176 -13.52 22.28 9.06
N ASP A 177 -13.09 23.12 10.02
CA ASP A 177 -12.91 24.55 9.84
C ASP A 177 -11.53 24.92 9.26
N ARG A 178 -10.65 23.94 9.02
CA ARG A 178 -9.28 24.17 8.55
C ARG A 178 -8.82 23.22 7.43
N LEU A 179 -9.74 22.70 6.65
CA LEU A 179 -9.45 21.72 5.57
C LEU A 179 -8.42 22.20 4.54
N LYS A 180 -8.33 23.52 4.33
CA LYS A 180 -7.36 24.15 3.41
C LYS A 180 -5.99 24.39 4.02
N LYS A 181 -5.80 24.13 5.34
CA LYS A 181 -4.49 24.26 5.98
C LYS A 181 -3.62 23.04 5.69
N SER A 182 -2.29 23.24 5.79
CA SER A 182 -1.30 22.18 5.58
C SER A 182 -1.53 21.01 6.54
N ALA A 183 -1.50 19.80 6.02
CA ALA A 183 -1.59 18.56 6.79
C ALA A 183 -0.39 18.35 7.71
N LEU A 184 0.78 18.90 7.37
CA LEU A 184 2.00 18.78 8.18
C LEU A 184 1.91 19.53 9.53
N GLY A 185 0.96 20.46 9.67
CA GLY A 185 0.69 21.16 10.93
C GLY A 185 -0.22 20.40 11.92
N LEU A 186 -0.65 19.19 11.58
CA LEU A 186 -1.44 18.33 12.45
C LEU A 186 -0.56 17.63 13.49
N SER A 187 -1.14 17.26 14.66
CA SER A 187 -0.46 16.39 15.61
C SER A 187 -0.22 14.98 15.04
N GLY A 188 0.70 14.20 15.61
CA GLY A 188 1.02 12.85 15.13
C GLY A 188 -0.22 11.94 15.03
N GLY A 189 -1.09 11.91 16.06
CA GLY A 189 -2.34 11.16 16.02
C GLY A 189 -3.33 11.67 14.97
N GLN A 190 -3.41 13.01 14.76
CA GLN A 190 -4.23 13.60 13.71
C GLN A 190 -3.68 13.24 12.32
N GLN A 191 -2.36 13.25 12.14
CA GLN A 191 -1.72 12.84 10.88
C GLN A 191 -1.99 11.36 10.59
N GLN A 192 -1.95 10.49 11.60
CA GLN A 192 -2.27 9.07 11.44
C GLN A 192 -3.72 8.88 11.00
N ARG A 193 -4.68 9.54 11.68
CA ARG A 193 -6.09 9.49 11.28
C ARG A 193 -6.33 10.08 9.89
N LEU A 194 -5.57 11.12 9.50
CA LEU A 194 -5.62 11.64 8.14
C LEU A 194 -5.14 10.61 7.10
N CYS A 195 -4.07 9.86 7.40
CA CYS A 195 -3.60 8.78 6.53
C CYS A 195 -4.62 7.64 6.41
N ILE A 196 -5.35 7.33 7.49
CA ILE A 196 -6.48 6.40 7.45
C ILE A 196 -7.61 6.96 6.57
N ALA A 197 -8.03 8.20 6.79
CA ALA A 197 -9.06 8.85 5.96
C ALA A 197 -8.68 8.85 4.46
N ARG A 198 -7.41 9.15 4.14
CA ARG A 198 -6.89 9.10 2.77
C ARG A 198 -7.00 7.71 2.15
N ALA A 199 -6.70 6.67 2.92
CA ALA A 199 -6.83 5.30 2.45
C ALA A 199 -8.29 4.89 2.22
N LEU A 200 -9.21 5.31 3.11
CA LEU A 200 -10.65 5.04 2.99
C LEU A 200 -11.31 5.78 1.83
N ALA A 201 -10.79 6.95 1.44
CA ALA A 201 -11.37 7.79 0.39
C ALA A 201 -11.48 7.11 -0.98
N VAL A 202 -10.64 6.13 -1.27
CA VAL A 202 -10.69 5.34 -2.51
C VAL A 202 -11.57 4.09 -2.37
N ARG A 203 -12.19 3.87 -1.20
CA ARG A 203 -13.05 2.73 -0.87
C ARG A 203 -12.39 1.39 -1.19
N PRO A 204 -11.25 1.08 -0.59
CA PRO A 204 -10.56 -0.17 -0.82
C PRO A 204 -11.40 -1.37 -0.33
N GLU A 205 -11.25 -2.51 -0.98
CA GLU A 205 -11.88 -3.77 -0.58
C GLU A 205 -11.17 -4.44 0.60
N VAL A 206 -9.87 -4.18 0.72
CA VAL A 206 -9.00 -4.63 1.83
C VAL A 206 -8.21 -3.43 2.33
N LEU A 207 -8.14 -3.25 3.65
CA LEU A 207 -7.32 -2.25 4.29
C LEU A 207 -6.24 -2.92 5.14
N LEU A 208 -4.99 -2.75 4.75
CA LEU A 208 -3.82 -3.23 5.48
C LEU A 208 -3.35 -2.16 6.46
N MET A 209 -3.13 -2.53 7.72
CA MET A 209 -2.71 -1.60 8.78
C MET A 209 -1.43 -2.15 9.44
N ASP A 210 -0.31 -1.47 9.23
CA ASP A 210 0.99 -1.84 9.82
C ASP A 210 1.20 -1.04 11.11
N GLU A 211 0.94 -1.67 12.28
CA GLU A 211 1.08 -1.10 13.65
C GLU A 211 0.50 0.34 13.82
N SER A 212 -0.51 0.69 13.03
CA SER A 212 -1.07 2.04 12.97
C SER A 212 -1.81 2.48 14.24
N THR A 213 -2.01 1.58 15.20
CA THR A 213 -2.74 1.84 16.45
C THR A 213 -1.85 2.39 17.58
N SER A 214 -0.53 2.27 17.49
CA SER A 214 0.40 2.75 18.52
C SER A 214 0.43 4.29 18.69
N ALA A 215 -0.17 5.04 17.79
CA ALA A 215 -0.26 6.50 17.81
C ALA A 215 -1.69 7.02 18.12
N LEU A 216 -2.63 6.13 18.47
CA LEU A 216 -4.04 6.49 18.71
C LEU A 216 -4.41 6.60 20.19
N ASP A 217 -3.43 6.49 21.11
CA ASP A 217 -3.60 6.72 22.57
C ASP A 217 -3.64 8.21 22.91
#